data_6952150b215deca3dde5070589912660
#
_entry.id   6952150b215deca3dde5070589912660
#
_cell.length_a   1.000
_cell.length_b   1.000
_cell.length_c   1.000
_cell.angle_alpha   90.00
_cell.angle_beta   90.00
_cell.angle_gamma   90.00
#
_symmetry.space_group_name_H-M   'P 1'
#
loop_
_entity.id
_entity.type
_entity.pdbx_description
1 polymer ?
#
loop_
_entity_poly.entity_id
_entity_poly.type
_entity_poly.pdbx_seq_one_letter_code
_entity_poly.pdbx_strand_id
1 'polypeptide(L)'
;VDGIVVKGKAYVDESMFTGEPMPVERGERDPVYAGSLVTNGWLHIIATRVGSSTTLAQVAKLVSQAQAGKLGLQRIVDRIAGLFTWIIIAIAIATFTLWYLVVGAGFERSLIFMASVLLVACPCALGLATPTAVVAGVGVAARQGIIVRNVVSLERASEVNIVAVDKTGTLTVGKPVVATVIPASGFREDDVLEYAAIAEKWSEHPIAKAILEEYRSRYGRLPRDPDSFEAIPGMGVVASLDGESIAVGNSKLMKGFDVNTEELEGEALKLMGEGATVVYVARGSKLLGLVAVSDRIRDGVVEALWDLKRRGLKAIMLTGDKSVTAKAVAAKLGIDDVYAELDPEAKSEVIRDLQRKGYKVMMVGDGVNDAPSLSKADLGVAMGTGADVSKEAGDVILVQPDLKKIPILLSIASKVRRRIYFNLFWAFAYNVILVPIAAGALTPLGITLRPEMAAAAMALSSITVTLSSYQLSRWNPR
;
A
#
# COMPACT_ATOMS: atom_id res chain seq x y z
N VAL A 1 -14.86 8.56 18.91
CA VAL A 1 -14.27 9.80 18.41
C VAL A 1 -12.80 9.59 18.08
N ASP A 2 -12.27 10.28 17.09
CA ASP A 2 -10.82 10.45 16.95
C ASP A 2 -10.43 11.75 17.68
N GLY A 3 -9.24 11.81 18.23
CA GLY A 3 -8.80 12.97 19.00
C GLY A 3 -7.28 13.12 19.07
N ILE A 4 -6.87 14.21 19.68
CA ILE A 4 -5.48 14.50 20.03
C ILE A 4 -5.38 14.54 21.55
N VAL A 5 -4.38 13.87 22.09
CA VAL A 5 -4.12 13.85 23.55
C VAL A 5 -3.66 15.22 24.00
N VAL A 6 -4.35 15.79 25.00
CA VAL A 6 -4.02 17.08 25.61
C VAL A 6 -3.28 16.89 26.93
N LYS A 7 -3.61 15.81 27.65
CA LYS A 7 -3.01 15.53 28.95
C LYS A 7 -3.11 14.03 29.25
N GLY A 8 -2.11 13.52 29.94
CA GLY A 8 -2.05 12.12 30.37
C GLY A 8 -1.14 11.28 29.51
N LYS A 9 -0.97 10.01 29.93
CA LYS A 9 -0.15 9.02 29.26
C LYS A 9 -0.80 7.65 29.45
N ALA A 10 -0.91 6.88 28.39
CA ALA A 10 -1.55 5.57 28.42
C ALA A 10 -1.00 4.62 27.36
N TYR A 11 -1.12 3.32 27.63
CA TYR A 11 -0.97 2.28 26.62
C TYR A 11 -2.30 2.03 25.92
N VAL A 12 -2.32 2.12 24.60
CA VAL A 12 -3.52 2.03 23.79
C VAL A 12 -3.36 0.87 22.81
N ASP A 13 -4.30 -0.07 22.85
CA ASP A 13 -4.41 -1.13 21.87
C ASP A 13 -5.08 -0.58 20.62
N GLU A 14 -4.31 -0.48 19.55
CA GLU A 14 -4.74 -0.02 18.22
C GLU A 14 -4.78 -1.19 17.21
N SER A 15 -4.75 -2.42 17.69
CA SER A 15 -4.69 -3.64 16.86
C SER A 15 -5.81 -3.72 15.82
N MET A 16 -6.95 -3.08 16.09
CA MET A 16 -8.07 -2.98 15.16
C MET A 16 -7.71 -2.25 13.85
N PHE A 17 -6.74 -1.32 13.90
CA PHE A 17 -6.28 -0.54 12.75
C PHE A 17 -4.93 -1.01 12.23
N THR A 18 -4.03 -1.37 13.13
CA THR A 18 -2.64 -1.67 12.81
C THR A 18 -2.42 -3.15 12.53
N GLY A 19 -3.27 -4.00 13.11
CA GLY A 19 -3.08 -5.44 13.14
C GLY A 19 -1.97 -5.90 14.09
N GLU A 20 -1.31 -4.98 14.81
CA GLU A 20 -0.26 -5.29 15.76
C GLU A 20 -0.87 -5.52 17.16
N PRO A 21 -0.55 -6.66 17.82
CA PRO A 21 -1.17 -6.99 19.10
C PRO A 21 -0.57 -6.24 20.31
N MET A 22 0.56 -5.55 20.13
CA MET A 22 1.22 -4.82 21.20
C MET A 22 0.63 -3.43 21.37
N PRO A 23 0.16 -3.05 22.58
CA PRO A 23 -0.31 -1.70 22.85
C PRO A 23 0.80 -0.67 22.66
N VAL A 24 0.44 0.46 22.05
CA VAL A 24 1.35 1.59 21.79
C VAL A 24 1.19 2.63 22.88
N GLU A 25 2.30 3.18 23.35
CA GLU A 25 2.28 4.29 24.30
C GLU A 25 1.83 5.58 23.59
N ARG A 26 0.82 6.28 24.17
CA ARG A 26 0.29 7.57 23.71
C ARG A 26 0.42 8.60 24.81
N GLY A 27 0.94 9.77 24.44
CA GLY A 27 1.14 10.93 25.33
C GLY A 27 0.66 12.23 24.70
N GLU A 28 1.00 13.37 25.30
CA GLU A 28 0.56 14.69 24.83
C GLU A 28 0.92 14.93 23.34
N ARG A 29 -0.04 15.44 22.58
CA ARG A 29 -0.03 15.70 21.14
C ARG A 29 -0.11 14.46 20.24
N ASP A 30 -0.18 13.24 20.80
CA ASP A 30 -0.37 12.06 20.00
C ASP A 30 -1.82 11.92 19.52
N PRO A 31 -2.05 11.43 18.30
CA PRO A 31 -3.38 11.11 17.83
C PRO A 31 -3.88 9.81 18.44
N VAL A 32 -5.18 9.74 18.70
CA VAL A 32 -5.90 8.54 19.11
C VAL A 32 -7.16 8.35 18.27
N TYR A 33 -7.55 7.11 18.05
CA TYR A 33 -8.58 6.75 17.06
C TYR A 33 -9.77 6.06 17.71
N ALA A 34 -10.97 6.30 17.17
CA ALA A 34 -12.19 5.61 17.59
C ALA A 34 -12.06 4.11 17.38
N GLY A 35 -12.41 3.31 18.40
CA GLY A 35 -12.26 1.86 18.40
C GLY A 35 -10.99 1.33 19.04
N SER A 36 -10.02 2.20 19.35
CA SER A 36 -8.85 1.83 20.16
C SER A 36 -9.23 1.66 21.63
N LEU A 37 -8.56 0.75 22.32
CA LEU A 37 -8.80 0.43 23.72
C LEU A 37 -7.64 0.87 24.60
N VAL A 38 -7.90 1.72 25.60
CA VAL A 38 -6.90 2.05 26.63
C VAL A 38 -6.72 0.85 27.54
N THR A 39 -5.53 0.25 27.54
CA THR A 39 -5.21 -0.94 28.36
C THR A 39 -4.62 -0.58 29.71
N ASN A 40 -3.86 0.51 29.78
CA ASN A 40 -3.28 1.00 31.03
C ASN A 40 -3.05 2.51 30.96
N GLY A 41 -3.35 3.24 32.04
CA GLY A 41 -3.25 4.69 32.10
C GLY A 41 -4.56 5.43 31.81
N TRP A 42 -4.47 6.72 31.54
CA TRP A 42 -5.60 7.58 31.20
C TRP A 42 -5.17 8.69 30.26
N LEU A 43 -6.11 9.17 29.44
CA LEU A 43 -5.90 10.24 28.46
C LEU A 43 -7.05 11.23 28.52
N HIS A 44 -6.73 12.53 28.53
CA HIS A 44 -7.65 13.59 28.16
C HIS A 44 -7.41 13.93 26.69
N ILE A 45 -8.44 13.87 25.89
CA ILE A 45 -8.37 14.12 24.47
C ILE A 45 -9.29 15.26 24.04
N ILE A 46 -8.87 16.04 23.05
CA ILE A 46 -9.76 16.91 22.29
C ILE A 46 -10.23 16.10 21.09
N ALA A 47 -11.55 15.93 20.94
CA ALA A 47 -12.15 15.27 19.81
C ALA A 47 -11.92 16.11 18.52
N THR A 48 -11.31 15.48 17.52
CA THR A 48 -11.05 16.10 16.21
C THR A 48 -12.05 15.62 15.16
N ARG A 49 -12.57 14.39 15.31
CA ARG A 49 -13.57 13.80 14.40
C ARG A 49 -14.58 12.97 15.18
N VAL A 50 -15.85 13.06 14.77
CA VAL A 50 -16.97 12.37 15.45
C VAL A 50 -17.88 11.67 14.44
N GLY A 51 -18.59 10.63 14.90
CA GLY A 51 -19.58 9.91 14.09
C GLY A 51 -19.02 9.33 12.80
N SER A 52 -19.66 9.64 11.67
CA SER A 52 -19.26 9.15 10.34
C SER A 52 -17.94 9.73 9.81
N SER A 53 -17.40 10.76 10.44
CA SER A 53 -16.11 11.35 10.07
C SER A 53 -14.93 10.70 10.76
N THR A 54 -15.14 9.78 11.72
CA THR A 54 -14.05 9.05 12.38
C THR A 54 -13.32 8.14 11.40
N THR A 55 -12.04 7.91 11.65
CA THR A 55 -11.20 7.01 10.85
C THR A 55 -11.83 5.62 10.75
N LEU A 56 -12.36 5.08 11.84
CA LEU A 56 -13.07 3.80 11.86
C LEU A 56 -14.27 3.78 10.90
N ALA A 57 -15.11 4.83 10.94
CA ALA A 57 -16.29 4.91 10.09
C ALA A 57 -15.91 5.04 8.61
N GLN A 58 -14.84 5.78 8.29
CA GLN A 58 -14.31 5.91 6.94
C GLN A 58 -13.75 4.58 6.42
N VAL A 59 -12.99 3.85 7.24
CA VAL A 59 -12.50 2.51 6.91
C VAL A 59 -13.66 1.57 6.63
N ALA A 60 -14.67 1.53 7.51
CA ALA A 60 -15.86 0.69 7.32
C ALA A 60 -16.62 1.03 6.03
N LYS A 61 -16.74 2.32 5.69
CA LYS A 61 -17.34 2.78 4.44
C LYS A 61 -16.54 2.33 3.21
N LEU A 62 -15.22 2.48 3.24
CA LEU A 62 -14.34 2.05 2.14
C LEU A 62 -14.39 0.54 1.93
N VAL A 63 -14.36 -0.25 3.00
CA VAL A 63 -14.53 -1.72 2.94
C VAL A 63 -15.89 -2.10 2.33
N SER A 64 -16.96 -1.43 2.73
CA SER A 64 -18.30 -1.66 2.16
C SER A 64 -18.37 -1.29 0.68
N GLN A 65 -17.78 -0.17 0.28
CA GLN A 65 -17.72 0.25 -1.13
C GLN A 65 -16.85 -0.70 -1.98
N ALA A 66 -15.76 -1.21 -1.44
CA ALA A 66 -14.91 -2.18 -2.12
C ALA A 66 -15.68 -3.45 -2.51
N GLN A 67 -16.62 -3.89 -1.69
CA GLN A 67 -17.41 -5.09 -1.95
C GLN A 67 -18.38 -4.95 -3.14
N ALA A 68 -18.69 -3.75 -3.59
CA ALA A 68 -19.62 -3.48 -4.70
C ALA A 68 -18.99 -3.66 -6.10
N GLY A 69 -17.67 -3.77 -6.21
CA GLY A 69 -16.94 -3.93 -7.47
C GLY A 69 -17.06 -5.34 -8.08
N LYS A 70 -17.04 -5.45 -9.41
CA LYS A 70 -16.96 -6.74 -10.13
C LYS A 70 -15.54 -6.99 -10.62
N LEU A 71 -14.97 -8.13 -10.25
CA LEU A 71 -13.67 -8.61 -10.73
C LEU A 71 -13.68 -8.90 -12.23
N GLY A 72 -12.52 -8.78 -12.88
CA GLY A 72 -12.34 -9.24 -14.26
C GLY A 72 -12.66 -10.72 -14.43
N LEU A 73 -12.18 -11.53 -13.49
CA LEU A 73 -12.46 -12.97 -13.42
C LEU A 73 -13.95 -13.28 -13.29
N GLN A 74 -14.72 -12.50 -12.54
CA GLN A 74 -16.17 -12.68 -12.41
C GLN A 74 -16.89 -12.50 -13.74
N ARG A 75 -16.49 -11.55 -14.58
CA ARG A 75 -17.05 -11.36 -15.93
C ARG A 75 -16.81 -12.56 -16.84
N ILE A 76 -15.65 -13.22 -16.72
CA ILE A 76 -15.35 -14.45 -17.45
C ILE A 76 -16.26 -15.58 -16.98
N VAL A 77 -16.40 -15.72 -15.65
CA VAL A 77 -17.28 -16.73 -15.02
C VAL A 77 -18.74 -16.53 -15.45
N ASP A 78 -19.24 -15.31 -15.44
CA ASP A 78 -20.61 -14.99 -15.89
C ASP A 78 -20.85 -15.37 -17.35
N ARG A 79 -19.85 -15.15 -18.22
CA ARG A 79 -19.92 -15.55 -19.64
C ARG A 79 -19.95 -17.08 -19.81
N ILE A 80 -19.08 -17.80 -19.06
CA ILE A 80 -19.05 -19.26 -19.08
C ILE A 80 -20.37 -19.82 -18.56
N ALA A 81 -20.92 -19.25 -17.47
CA ALA A 81 -22.20 -19.65 -16.93
C ALA A 81 -23.35 -19.48 -17.94
N GLY A 82 -23.34 -18.38 -18.70
CA GLY A 82 -24.33 -18.16 -19.77
C GLY A 82 -24.26 -19.24 -20.86
N LEU A 83 -23.07 -19.57 -21.35
CA LEU A 83 -22.89 -20.63 -22.33
C LEU A 83 -23.30 -22.00 -21.77
N PHE A 84 -22.91 -22.30 -20.53
CA PHE A 84 -23.25 -23.52 -19.83
C PHE A 84 -24.77 -23.73 -19.74
N THR A 85 -25.53 -22.67 -19.47
CA THR A 85 -26.99 -22.75 -19.41
C THR A 85 -27.62 -23.27 -20.71
N TRP A 86 -27.17 -22.77 -21.87
CA TRP A 86 -27.66 -23.24 -23.18
C TRP A 86 -27.29 -24.71 -23.46
N ILE A 87 -26.07 -25.12 -23.09
CA ILE A 87 -25.63 -26.51 -23.22
C ILE A 87 -26.51 -27.44 -22.38
N ILE A 88 -26.83 -27.03 -21.16
CA ILE A 88 -27.68 -27.83 -20.26
C ILE A 88 -29.11 -27.93 -20.78
N ILE A 89 -29.70 -26.85 -21.29
CA ILE A 89 -31.01 -26.91 -21.90
C ILE A 89 -31.02 -27.93 -23.05
N ALA A 90 -30.01 -27.90 -23.90
CA ALA A 90 -29.88 -28.86 -25.00
C ALA A 90 -29.78 -30.31 -24.48
N ILE A 91 -28.94 -30.56 -23.43
CA ILE A 91 -28.81 -31.87 -22.79
C ILE A 91 -30.14 -32.32 -22.18
N ALA A 92 -30.86 -31.44 -21.50
CA ALA A 92 -32.13 -31.77 -20.90
C ALA A 92 -33.17 -32.18 -21.95
N ILE A 93 -33.28 -31.44 -23.06
CA ILE A 93 -34.18 -31.79 -24.18
C ILE A 93 -33.73 -33.12 -24.82
N ALA A 94 -32.45 -33.31 -25.06
CA ALA A 94 -31.90 -34.55 -25.61
C ALA A 94 -32.19 -35.73 -24.67
N THR A 95 -32.07 -35.55 -23.37
CA THR A 95 -32.38 -36.57 -22.35
C THR A 95 -33.85 -36.94 -22.40
N PHE A 96 -34.76 -35.98 -22.44
CA PHE A 96 -36.17 -36.23 -22.56
C PHE A 96 -36.47 -37.03 -23.86
N THR A 97 -35.95 -36.56 -24.99
CA THR A 97 -36.18 -37.19 -26.30
C THR A 97 -35.68 -38.62 -26.33
N LEU A 98 -34.45 -38.87 -25.78
CA LEU A 98 -33.86 -40.19 -25.72
C LEU A 98 -34.73 -41.15 -24.88
N TRP A 99 -35.11 -40.76 -23.69
CA TRP A 99 -35.90 -41.63 -22.79
C TRP A 99 -37.33 -41.85 -23.28
N TYR A 100 -37.97 -40.82 -23.90
CA TYR A 100 -39.32 -40.89 -24.37
C TYR A 100 -39.47 -41.66 -25.70
N LEU A 101 -38.63 -41.28 -26.69
CA LEU A 101 -38.76 -41.80 -28.06
C LEU A 101 -37.92 -43.08 -28.32
N VAL A 102 -36.75 -43.19 -27.73
CA VAL A 102 -35.81 -44.33 -28.01
C VAL A 102 -35.98 -45.45 -27.00
N VAL A 103 -36.02 -45.08 -25.69
CA VAL A 103 -36.09 -46.09 -24.62
C VAL A 103 -37.55 -46.51 -24.32
N GLY A 104 -38.51 -45.63 -24.67
CA GLY A 104 -39.94 -45.91 -24.43
C GLY A 104 -40.33 -45.90 -22.94
N ALA A 105 -39.61 -45.12 -22.10
CA ALA A 105 -39.80 -45.10 -20.65
C ALA A 105 -41.08 -44.42 -20.14
N GLY A 106 -41.91 -43.89 -21.06
CA GLY A 106 -43.10 -43.14 -20.76
C GLY A 106 -42.84 -41.68 -20.46
N PHE A 107 -43.87 -40.84 -20.58
CA PHE A 107 -43.76 -39.37 -20.46
C PHE A 107 -43.27 -38.92 -19.07
N GLU A 108 -43.88 -39.44 -18.02
CA GLU A 108 -43.59 -39.06 -16.64
C GLU A 108 -42.13 -39.32 -16.27
N ARG A 109 -41.60 -40.51 -16.57
CA ARG A 109 -40.23 -40.87 -16.27
C ARG A 109 -39.22 -40.06 -17.07
N SER A 110 -39.51 -39.79 -18.35
CA SER A 110 -38.68 -38.95 -19.21
C SER A 110 -38.65 -37.51 -18.73
N LEU A 111 -39.77 -36.99 -18.22
CA LEU A 111 -39.88 -35.67 -17.63
C LEU A 111 -39.07 -35.56 -16.33
N ILE A 112 -39.07 -36.61 -15.50
CA ILE A 112 -38.28 -36.67 -14.25
C ILE A 112 -36.79 -36.58 -14.56
N PHE A 113 -36.27 -37.32 -15.56
CA PHE A 113 -34.86 -37.21 -15.96
C PHE A 113 -34.51 -35.82 -16.49
N MET A 114 -35.35 -35.23 -17.35
CA MET A 114 -35.17 -33.89 -17.84
C MET A 114 -35.15 -32.86 -16.70
N ALA A 115 -36.11 -32.95 -15.77
CA ALA A 115 -36.19 -32.08 -14.58
C ALA A 115 -34.94 -32.23 -13.68
N SER A 116 -34.47 -33.48 -13.48
CA SER A 116 -33.27 -33.75 -12.69
C SER A 116 -32.02 -33.12 -13.32
N VAL A 117 -31.88 -33.19 -14.65
CA VAL A 117 -30.78 -32.51 -15.39
C VAL A 117 -30.82 -31.01 -15.19
N LEU A 118 -32.01 -30.40 -15.36
CA LEU A 118 -32.18 -28.96 -15.18
C LEU A 118 -31.91 -28.50 -13.74
N LEU A 119 -32.32 -29.29 -12.75
CA LEU A 119 -32.08 -29.00 -11.34
C LEU A 119 -30.61 -29.09 -10.98
N VAL A 120 -29.92 -30.18 -11.38
CA VAL A 120 -28.49 -30.37 -11.12
C VAL A 120 -27.63 -29.26 -11.76
N ALA A 121 -28.07 -28.79 -12.90
CA ALA A 121 -27.29 -27.86 -13.72
C ALA A 121 -27.35 -26.40 -13.25
N CYS A 122 -28.11 -26.09 -12.21
CA CYS A 122 -28.09 -24.72 -11.65
C CYS A 122 -26.68 -24.36 -11.15
N PRO A 123 -26.00 -23.37 -11.72
CA PRO A 123 -24.67 -22.98 -11.28
C PRO A 123 -24.70 -22.08 -10.03
N CYS A 124 -25.56 -22.43 -9.04
CA CYS A 124 -25.81 -21.58 -7.86
C CYS A 124 -24.54 -21.30 -7.06
N ALA A 125 -23.68 -22.32 -6.88
CA ALA A 125 -22.38 -22.18 -6.22
C ALA A 125 -21.39 -21.30 -6.99
N LEU A 126 -21.52 -21.24 -8.33
CA LEU A 126 -20.68 -20.45 -9.20
C LEU A 126 -20.84 -18.93 -8.93
N GLY A 127 -22.10 -18.50 -8.75
CA GLY A 127 -22.39 -17.10 -8.41
C GLY A 127 -21.83 -16.66 -7.05
N LEU A 128 -21.63 -17.61 -6.11
CA LEU A 128 -21.08 -17.35 -4.78
C LEU A 128 -19.55 -17.53 -4.72
N ALA A 129 -18.95 -18.27 -5.65
CA ALA A 129 -17.54 -18.69 -5.61
C ALA A 129 -16.57 -17.51 -5.51
N THR A 130 -16.79 -16.47 -6.30
CA THR A 130 -15.93 -15.28 -6.36
C THR A 130 -16.26 -14.27 -5.24
N PRO A 131 -17.52 -13.81 -5.06
CA PRO A 131 -17.82 -12.79 -4.06
C PRO A 131 -17.45 -13.21 -2.64
N THR A 132 -17.73 -14.45 -2.24
CA THR A 132 -17.46 -14.90 -0.87
C THR A 132 -15.96 -14.95 -0.57
N ALA A 133 -15.13 -15.38 -1.52
CA ALA A 133 -13.67 -15.41 -1.37
C ALA A 133 -13.09 -13.99 -1.29
N VAL A 134 -13.63 -13.06 -2.09
CA VAL A 134 -13.19 -11.65 -2.10
C VAL A 134 -13.57 -10.95 -0.80
N VAL A 135 -14.81 -11.08 -0.33
CA VAL A 135 -15.24 -10.50 0.95
C VAL A 135 -14.38 -11.01 2.10
N ALA A 136 -14.10 -12.32 2.12
CA ALA A 136 -13.17 -12.90 3.09
C ALA A 136 -11.77 -12.28 3.01
N GLY A 137 -11.23 -12.11 1.78
CA GLY A 137 -9.92 -11.54 1.54
C GLY A 137 -9.83 -10.06 1.94
N VAL A 138 -10.81 -9.24 1.59
CA VAL A 138 -10.90 -7.83 2.01
C VAL A 138 -10.96 -7.73 3.54
N GLY A 139 -11.74 -8.60 4.19
CA GLY A 139 -11.81 -8.67 5.65
C GLY A 139 -10.47 -9.06 6.30
N VAL A 140 -9.71 -9.97 5.69
CA VAL A 140 -8.34 -10.31 6.14
C VAL A 140 -7.40 -9.11 5.97
N ALA A 141 -7.44 -8.44 4.82
CA ALA A 141 -6.62 -7.25 4.54
C ALA A 141 -6.91 -6.14 5.55
N ALA A 142 -8.18 -5.84 5.81
CA ALA A 142 -8.58 -4.81 6.75
C ALA A 142 -8.04 -5.06 8.17
N ARG A 143 -8.08 -6.32 8.65
CA ARG A 143 -7.49 -6.70 9.96
C ARG A 143 -5.96 -6.54 10.02
N GLN A 144 -5.29 -6.47 8.88
CA GLN A 144 -3.86 -6.20 8.78
C GLN A 144 -3.56 -4.70 8.57
N GLY A 145 -4.56 -3.82 8.71
CA GLY A 145 -4.41 -2.40 8.44
C GLY A 145 -4.23 -2.07 6.94
N ILE A 146 -4.68 -2.95 6.05
CA ILE A 146 -4.61 -2.79 4.60
C ILE A 146 -6.02 -2.57 4.07
N ILE A 147 -6.33 -1.36 3.62
CA ILE A 147 -7.64 -0.99 3.11
C ILE A 147 -7.66 -1.11 1.59
N VAL A 148 -8.45 -2.02 1.09
CA VAL A 148 -8.67 -2.23 -0.34
C VAL A 148 -9.88 -1.42 -0.76
N ARG A 149 -9.72 -0.39 -1.59
CA ARG A 149 -10.81 0.49 -2.05
C ARG A 149 -11.64 -0.14 -3.17
N ASN A 150 -11.03 -1.04 -3.93
CA ASN A 150 -11.69 -1.74 -5.02
C ASN A 150 -11.24 -3.21 -5.03
N VAL A 151 -12.19 -4.13 -5.13
CA VAL A 151 -11.86 -5.56 -5.17
C VAL A 151 -10.98 -5.96 -6.36
N VAL A 152 -11.04 -5.23 -7.47
CA VAL A 152 -10.16 -5.44 -8.62
C VAL A 152 -8.69 -5.27 -8.24
N SER A 153 -8.39 -4.47 -7.22
CA SER A 153 -7.03 -4.26 -6.71
C SER A 153 -6.41 -5.53 -6.15
N LEU A 154 -7.20 -6.44 -5.54
CA LEU A 154 -6.71 -7.76 -5.11
C LEU A 154 -6.38 -8.66 -6.30
N GLU A 155 -7.16 -8.59 -7.39
CA GLU A 155 -6.84 -9.32 -8.61
C GLU A 155 -5.53 -8.81 -9.20
N ARG A 156 -5.40 -7.49 -9.37
CA ARG A 156 -4.20 -6.83 -9.88
C ARG A 156 -2.97 -7.09 -9.00
N ALA A 157 -3.12 -7.05 -7.68
CA ALA A 157 -2.04 -7.34 -6.74
C ALA A 157 -1.44 -8.74 -6.96
N SER A 158 -2.26 -9.71 -7.39
CA SER A 158 -1.79 -11.08 -7.66
C SER A 158 -1.02 -11.21 -8.98
N GLU A 159 -1.01 -10.19 -9.83
CA GLU A 159 -0.38 -10.17 -11.15
C GLU A 159 0.87 -9.26 -11.22
N VAL A 160 1.12 -8.49 -10.16
CA VAL A 160 2.28 -7.59 -10.06
C VAL A 160 3.58 -8.36 -10.22
N ASN A 161 4.50 -7.78 -11.00
CA ASN A 161 5.86 -8.29 -11.16
C ASN A 161 6.95 -7.23 -10.92
N ILE A 162 6.58 -5.93 -10.91
CA ILE A 162 7.45 -4.84 -10.49
C ILE A 162 6.78 -4.04 -9.37
N VAL A 163 7.54 -3.76 -8.31
CA VAL A 163 7.15 -2.85 -7.23
C VAL A 163 8.02 -1.60 -7.34
N ALA A 164 7.42 -0.51 -7.81
CA ALA A 164 8.02 0.81 -7.85
C ALA A 164 7.72 1.51 -6.51
N VAL A 165 8.77 1.97 -5.83
CA VAL A 165 8.65 2.57 -4.51
C VAL A 165 9.20 3.99 -4.56
N ASP A 166 8.44 4.97 -4.09
CA ASP A 166 8.96 6.31 -3.86
C ASP A 166 9.98 6.29 -2.71
N LYS A 167 10.94 7.22 -2.75
CA LYS A 167 11.92 7.33 -1.67
C LYS A 167 11.35 8.07 -0.46
N THR A 168 10.94 9.33 -0.66
CA THR A 168 10.64 10.27 0.42
C THR A 168 9.28 10.01 1.05
N GLY A 169 9.22 9.82 2.38
CA GLY A 169 7.97 9.51 3.07
C GLY A 169 7.49 8.05 2.89
N THR A 170 8.13 7.26 2.02
CA THR A 170 7.81 5.86 1.74
C THR A 170 8.93 4.93 2.22
N LEU A 171 10.08 4.90 1.56
CA LEU A 171 11.27 4.17 2.06
C LEU A 171 11.89 4.86 3.28
N THR A 172 11.72 6.17 3.36
CA THR A 172 12.19 6.99 4.47
C THR A 172 11.02 7.54 5.28
N VAL A 173 11.32 8.09 6.46
CA VAL A 173 10.31 8.65 7.36
C VAL A 173 9.68 9.94 6.78
N GLY A 174 10.37 10.61 5.85
CA GLY A 174 9.94 11.90 5.29
C GLY A 174 10.18 13.08 6.23
N LYS A 175 10.98 12.86 7.28
CA LYS A 175 11.42 13.89 8.22
C LYS A 175 12.95 13.92 8.22
N PRO A 176 13.55 14.80 7.41
CA PRO A 176 14.99 14.98 7.43
C PRO A 176 15.48 15.37 8.82
N VAL A 177 16.62 14.84 9.22
CA VAL A 177 17.33 15.19 10.46
C VAL A 177 18.78 15.55 10.15
N VAL A 178 19.38 16.40 10.96
CA VAL A 178 20.80 16.69 10.86
C VAL A 178 21.57 15.42 11.26
N ALA A 179 22.31 14.86 10.31
CA ALA A 179 23.11 13.66 10.53
C ALA A 179 24.46 14.00 11.13
N THR A 180 25.09 15.09 10.66
CA THR A 180 26.36 15.57 11.19
C THR A 180 26.58 17.03 10.78
N VAL A 181 27.38 17.73 11.59
CA VAL A 181 27.89 19.07 11.32
C VAL A 181 29.41 18.98 11.29
N ILE A 182 30.03 19.43 10.22
CA ILE A 182 31.49 19.41 10.09
C ILE A 182 31.98 20.85 9.93
N PRO A 183 32.75 21.37 10.93
CA PRO A 183 33.29 22.72 10.86
C PRO A 183 34.52 22.77 9.94
N ALA A 184 34.72 23.92 9.28
CA ALA A 184 35.95 24.26 8.61
C ALA A 184 37.03 24.63 9.65
N SER A 185 38.32 24.66 9.21
CA SER A 185 39.45 24.97 10.09
C SER A 185 39.26 26.32 10.79
N GLY A 186 39.36 26.29 12.13
CA GLY A 186 39.25 27.48 12.96
C GLY A 186 37.81 27.78 13.47
N PHE A 187 36.83 26.99 13.15
CA PHE A 187 35.43 27.08 13.63
C PHE A 187 35.04 25.87 14.45
N ARG A 188 33.93 25.98 15.17
CA ARG A 188 33.32 24.87 15.95
C ARG A 188 31.98 24.45 15.33
N GLU A 189 31.55 23.24 15.61
CA GLU A 189 30.23 22.74 15.19
C GLU A 189 29.10 23.68 15.63
N ASP A 190 29.21 24.23 16.84
CA ASP A 190 28.23 25.17 17.40
C ASP A 190 28.10 26.43 16.54
N ASP A 191 29.23 26.97 16.04
CA ASP A 191 29.23 28.15 15.20
C ASP A 191 28.53 27.85 13.86
N VAL A 192 28.83 26.70 13.25
CA VAL A 192 28.21 26.27 11.99
C VAL A 192 26.69 26.11 12.15
N LEU A 193 26.28 25.40 13.21
CA LEU A 193 24.85 25.12 13.45
C LEU A 193 24.09 26.42 13.81
N GLU A 194 24.67 27.31 14.57
CA GLU A 194 24.05 28.58 14.94
C GLU A 194 23.80 29.45 13.72
N TYR A 195 24.83 29.68 12.88
CA TYR A 195 24.68 30.49 11.68
C TYR A 195 23.76 29.83 10.64
N ALA A 196 23.79 28.51 10.52
CA ALA A 196 22.85 27.77 9.68
C ALA A 196 21.40 27.96 10.15
N ALA A 197 21.16 27.84 11.47
CA ALA A 197 19.84 28.00 12.06
C ALA A 197 19.31 29.44 11.94
N ILE A 198 20.19 30.46 12.07
CA ILE A 198 19.82 31.86 11.85
C ILE A 198 19.39 32.09 10.41
N ALA A 199 20.16 31.61 9.43
CA ALA A 199 19.87 31.82 8.01
C ALA A 199 18.59 31.07 7.58
N GLU A 200 18.34 29.89 8.11
CA GLU A 200 17.18 29.06 7.75
C GLU A 200 15.91 29.35 8.56
N LYS A 201 15.94 30.32 9.49
CA LYS A 201 14.85 30.55 10.45
C LYS A 201 13.51 30.85 9.79
N TRP A 202 13.52 31.54 8.67
CA TRP A 202 12.32 31.93 7.93
C TRP A 202 12.08 31.07 6.69
N SER A 203 12.88 30.04 6.50
CA SER A 203 12.73 29.09 5.41
C SER A 203 11.70 28.00 5.77
N GLU A 204 10.80 27.68 4.84
CA GLU A 204 9.85 26.58 4.97
C GLU A 204 10.40 25.24 4.45
N HIS A 205 11.64 25.25 3.95
CA HIS A 205 12.24 24.06 3.36
C HIS A 205 12.45 22.95 4.41
N PRO A 206 12.27 21.66 4.05
CA PRO A 206 12.47 20.53 4.98
C PRO A 206 13.86 20.49 5.64
N ILE A 207 14.91 20.91 4.92
CA ILE A 207 16.28 21.02 5.46
C ILE A 207 16.34 22.08 6.56
N ALA A 208 15.69 23.22 6.37
CA ALA A 208 15.60 24.27 7.36
C ALA A 208 14.95 23.78 8.66
N LYS A 209 13.84 23.06 8.54
CA LYS A 209 13.16 22.47 9.70
C LYS A 209 14.08 21.53 10.47
N ALA A 210 14.85 20.69 9.77
CA ALA A 210 15.80 19.79 10.38
C ALA A 210 16.91 20.53 11.15
N ILE A 211 17.47 21.61 10.56
CA ILE A 211 18.49 22.45 11.18
C ILE A 211 17.93 23.15 12.43
N LEU A 212 16.73 23.72 12.32
CA LEU A 212 16.07 24.39 13.43
C LEU A 212 15.69 23.46 14.59
N GLU A 213 15.23 22.24 14.27
CA GLU A 213 14.92 21.21 15.29
C GLU A 213 16.21 20.78 16.01
N GLU A 214 17.30 20.55 15.27
CA GLU A 214 18.59 20.21 15.86
C GLU A 214 19.11 21.31 16.77
N TYR A 215 19.07 22.58 16.28
CA TYR A 215 19.47 23.74 17.07
C TYR A 215 18.64 23.86 18.36
N ARG A 216 17.32 23.69 18.25
CA ARG A 216 16.42 23.75 19.41
C ARG A 216 16.66 22.61 20.39
N SER A 217 16.96 21.41 19.89
CA SER A 217 17.29 20.25 20.71
C SER A 217 18.56 20.44 21.51
N ARG A 218 19.61 21.02 20.88
CA ARG A 218 20.93 21.25 21.54
C ARG A 218 20.90 22.39 22.54
N TYR A 219 20.21 23.49 22.21
CA TYR A 219 20.33 24.74 22.99
C TYR A 219 19.06 25.11 23.76
N GLY A 220 17.94 24.42 23.58
CA GLY A 220 16.68 24.70 24.28
C GLY A 220 16.01 26.03 23.92
N ARG A 221 16.53 26.74 22.90
CA ARG A 221 16.08 28.08 22.47
C ARG A 221 15.97 28.16 20.95
N LEU A 222 15.25 29.17 20.46
CA LEU A 222 15.25 29.50 19.04
C LEU A 222 16.48 30.36 18.68
N PRO A 223 16.97 30.26 17.42
CA PRO A 223 18.06 31.14 16.95
C PRO A 223 17.59 32.61 16.90
N ARG A 224 18.56 33.54 16.85
CA ARG A 224 18.30 34.96 16.62
C ARG A 224 17.55 35.16 15.29
N ASP A 225 16.79 36.26 15.19
CA ASP A 225 16.18 36.65 13.89
C ASP A 225 17.27 37.22 12.98
N PRO A 226 17.30 36.86 11.70
CA PRO A 226 18.13 37.53 10.73
C PRO A 226 17.55 38.92 10.40
N ASP A 227 18.41 39.87 9.99
CA ASP A 227 18.00 41.23 9.56
C ASP A 227 17.31 41.18 8.18
N SER A 228 17.71 40.25 7.31
CA SER A 228 17.10 39.99 6.01
C SER A 228 17.21 38.52 5.63
N PHE A 229 16.34 38.09 4.72
CA PHE A 229 16.28 36.72 4.24
C PHE A 229 15.88 36.70 2.76
N GLU A 230 16.58 35.90 1.98
CA GLU A 230 16.27 35.64 0.58
C GLU A 230 16.49 34.15 0.25
N ALA A 231 15.47 33.49 -0.32
CA ALA A 231 15.61 32.14 -0.83
C ALA A 231 15.97 32.16 -2.31
N ILE A 232 17.08 31.52 -2.66
CA ILE A 232 17.56 31.41 -4.05
C ILE A 232 17.19 30.02 -4.58
N PRO A 233 16.22 29.93 -5.51
CA PRO A 233 15.69 28.65 -5.99
C PRO A 233 16.81 27.73 -6.52
N GLY A 234 16.84 26.48 -6.03
CA GLY A 234 17.81 25.47 -6.45
C GLY A 234 19.26 25.68 -5.94
N MET A 235 19.53 26.72 -5.15
CA MET A 235 20.87 26.98 -4.60
C MET A 235 20.90 26.95 -3.08
N GLY A 236 19.96 27.59 -2.40
CA GLY A 236 19.91 27.70 -0.94
C GLY A 236 19.31 29.00 -0.47
N VAL A 237 19.74 29.50 0.69
CA VAL A 237 19.24 30.73 1.30
C VAL A 237 20.39 31.68 1.64
N VAL A 238 20.10 32.96 1.62
CA VAL A 238 20.99 34.03 2.05
C VAL A 238 20.26 34.87 3.08
N ALA A 239 20.92 35.15 4.19
CA ALA A 239 20.42 35.98 5.26
C ALA A 239 21.47 37.02 5.62
N SER A 240 21.11 38.09 6.31
CA SER A 240 22.06 39.02 6.93
C SER A 240 21.87 39.03 8.46
N LEU A 241 22.97 39.22 9.16
CA LEU A 241 22.98 39.40 10.61
C LEU A 241 24.10 40.36 10.99
N ASP A 242 23.77 41.40 11.74
CA ASP A 242 24.72 42.43 12.20
C ASP A 242 25.56 43.03 11.03
N GLY A 243 24.97 43.15 9.84
CA GLY A 243 25.60 43.72 8.64
C GLY A 243 26.46 42.74 7.84
N GLU A 244 26.58 41.49 8.26
CA GLU A 244 27.28 40.45 7.51
C GLU A 244 26.32 39.46 6.85
N SER A 245 26.66 38.99 5.65
CA SER A 245 25.85 37.99 4.94
C SER A 245 26.15 36.59 5.43
N ILE A 246 25.10 35.78 5.57
CA ILE A 246 25.17 34.34 5.88
C ILE A 246 24.58 33.60 4.69
N ALA A 247 25.33 32.71 4.08
CA ALA A 247 24.86 31.87 2.98
C ALA A 247 24.80 30.40 3.42
N VAL A 248 23.64 29.75 3.18
CA VAL A 248 23.45 28.32 3.44
C VAL A 248 22.93 27.66 2.16
N GLY A 249 23.69 26.74 1.60
CA GLY A 249 23.30 26.13 0.33
C GLY A 249 24.35 25.22 -0.30
N ASN A 250 24.16 24.97 -1.61
CA ASN A 250 25.05 24.10 -2.37
C ASN A 250 26.34 24.83 -2.83
N SER A 251 27.26 24.09 -3.45
CA SER A 251 28.52 24.63 -3.95
C SER A 251 28.34 25.75 -5.01
N LYS A 252 27.21 25.80 -5.74
CA LYS A 252 26.94 26.89 -6.69
C LYS A 252 26.65 28.19 -5.97
N LEU A 253 25.91 28.15 -4.86
CA LEU A 253 25.67 29.32 -4.02
C LEU A 253 26.99 29.83 -3.45
N MET A 254 27.84 28.94 -2.91
CA MET A 254 29.13 29.31 -2.33
C MET A 254 30.04 30.01 -3.34
N LYS A 255 30.10 29.52 -4.59
CA LYS A 255 30.85 30.17 -5.69
C LYS A 255 30.31 31.58 -5.99
N GLY A 256 29.00 31.82 -5.89
CA GLY A 256 28.42 33.14 -6.07
C GLY A 256 28.82 34.17 -4.98
N PHE A 257 29.29 33.69 -3.84
CA PHE A 257 29.76 34.47 -2.70
C PHE A 257 31.31 34.46 -2.55
N ASP A 258 32.05 33.98 -3.58
CA ASP A 258 33.51 33.83 -3.58
C ASP A 258 34.03 32.99 -2.38
N VAL A 259 33.23 32.02 -1.93
CA VAL A 259 33.58 31.12 -0.84
C VAL A 259 34.25 29.86 -1.39
N ASN A 260 35.50 29.62 -0.98
CA ASN A 260 36.22 28.38 -1.32
C ASN A 260 35.70 27.20 -0.46
N THR A 261 35.24 26.13 -1.10
CA THR A 261 34.70 24.91 -0.45
C THR A 261 35.64 23.72 -0.55
N GLU A 262 36.85 23.86 -1.15
CA GLU A 262 37.78 22.75 -1.44
C GLU A 262 38.17 21.97 -0.18
N GLU A 263 38.33 22.68 0.96
CA GLU A 263 38.69 22.07 2.25
C GLU A 263 37.73 20.96 2.68
N LEU A 264 36.42 21.12 2.43
CA LEU A 264 35.39 20.18 2.86
C LEU A 264 34.77 19.38 1.71
N GLU A 265 35.26 19.52 0.49
CA GLU A 265 34.70 18.85 -0.70
C GLU A 265 34.79 17.31 -0.58
N GLY A 266 35.90 16.81 -0.07
CA GLY A 266 36.09 15.37 0.16
C GLY A 266 35.10 14.78 1.15
N GLU A 267 34.88 15.47 2.28
CA GLU A 267 33.89 15.05 3.28
C GLU A 267 32.46 15.20 2.75
N ALA A 268 32.15 16.27 2.02
CA ALA A 268 30.89 16.47 1.38
C ALA A 268 30.55 15.33 0.41
N LEU A 269 31.49 14.95 -0.46
CA LEU A 269 31.32 13.84 -1.41
C LEU A 269 31.11 12.51 -0.70
N LYS A 270 31.85 12.25 0.38
CA LYS A 270 31.66 11.06 1.21
C LYS A 270 30.24 10.99 1.81
N LEU A 271 29.79 12.07 2.44
CA LEU A 271 28.46 12.15 3.04
C LEU A 271 27.33 12.04 1.99
N MET A 272 27.51 12.66 0.82
CA MET A 272 26.59 12.48 -0.31
C MET A 272 26.59 11.02 -0.81
N GLY A 273 27.76 10.36 -0.85
CA GLY A 273 27.89 8.94 -1.14
C GLY A 273 27.26 8.02 -0.09
N GLU A 274 27.02 8.52 1.12
CA GLU A 274 26.28 7.84 2.18
C GLU A 274 24.76 8.12 2.14
N GLY A 275 24.30 8.97 1.21
CA GLY A 275 22.89 9.28 1.00
C GLY A 275 22.40 10.55 1.70
N ALA A 276 23.31 11.38 2.27
CA ALA A 276 22.95 12.65 2.88
C ALA A 276 22.87 13.77 1.85
N THR A 277 22.03 14.77 2.11
CA THR A 277 22.06 16.07 1.43
C THR A 277 22.98 17.00 2.20
N VAL A 278 24.00 17.55 1.53
CA VAL A 278 24.97 18.44 2.15
C VAL A 278 24.69 19.87 1.77
N VAL A 279 24.63 20.76 2.76
CA VAL A 279 24.61 22.22 2.61
C VAL A 279 25.85 22.82 3.26
N TYR A 280 26.49 23.74 2.55
CA TYR A 280 27.60 24.53 3.08
C TYR A 280 27.07 25.75 3.81
N VAL A 281 27.77 26.18 4.85
CA VAL A 281 27.45 27.35 5.64
C VAL A 281 28.62 28.32 5.57
N ALA A 282 28.35 29.55 5.15
CA ALA A 282 29.36 30.60 5.06
C ALA A 282 28.91 31.92 5.69
N ARG A 283 29.85 32.71 6.18
CA ARG A 283 29.63 34.06 6.69
C ARG A 283 30.56 35.01 5.95
N GLY A 284 30.01 35.98 5.21
CA GLY A 284 30.75 36.75 4.24
C GLY A 284 31.40 35.83 3.20
N SER A 285 32.72 35.98 3.00
CA SER A 285 33.51 35.11 2.11
C SER A 285 34.19 33.92 2.82
N LYS A 286 33.87 33.68 4.12
CA LYS A 286 34.50 32.63 4.90
C LYS A 286 33.58 31.41 5.00
N LEU A 287 34.10 30.23 4.64
CA LEU A 287 33.47 28.96 4.90
C LEU A 287 33.47 28.66 6.41
N LEU A 288 32.33 28.49 7.04
CA LEU A 288 32.21 28.06 8.44
C LEU A 288 32.25 26.54 8.57
N GLY A 289 31.62 25.84 7.62
CA GLY A 289 31.53 24.41 7.64
C GLY A 289 30.42 23.87 6.71
N LEU A 290 30.02 22.63 6.93
CA LEU A 290 28.88 22.03 6.25
C LEU A 290 27.94 21.35 7.25
N VAL A 291 26.66 21.25 6.86
CA VAL A 291 25.64 20.47 7.55
C VAL A 291 25.15 19.39 6.61
N ALA A 292 25.21 18.15 7.06
CA ALA A 292 24.66 17.01 6.35
C ALA A 292 23.29 16.64 6.95
N VAL A 293 22.29 16.59 6.10
CA VAL A 293 20.92 16.25 6.45
C VAL A 293 20.54 14.95 5.76
N SER A 294 20.03 13.99 6.49
CA SER A 294 19.59 12.71 5.93
C SER A 294 18.16 12.39 6.38
N ASP A 295 17.44 11.69 5.54
CA ASP A 295 16.14 11.17 5.90
C ASP A 295 16.30 9.71 6.34
N ARG A 296 15.83 9.40 7.54
CA ARG A 296 15.98 8.07 8.12
C ARG A 296 15.19 7.05 7.32
N ILE A 297 15.83 5.95 6.95
CA ILE A 297 15.15 4.78 6.38
C ILE A 297 14.19 4.23 7.44
N ARG A 298 12.96 3.93 7.02
CA ARG A 298 11.96 3.32 7.92
C ARG A 298 12.38 1.94 8.36
N ASP A 299 11.98 1.61 9.58
CA ASP A 299 12.20 0.27 10.12
C ASP A 299 11.43 -0.76 9.27
N GLY A 300 12.04 -1.91 9.01
CA GLY A 300 11.42 -3.01 8.26
C GLY A 300 11.45 -2.89 6.73
N VAL A 301 12.00 -1.81 6.18
CA VAL A 301 12.10 -1.64 4.71
C VAL A 301 12.99 -2.70 4.09
N VAL A 302 14.15 -2.98 4.69
CA VAL A 302 15.11 -3.96 4.17
C VAL A 302 14.47 -5.36 4.13
N GLU A 303 13.79 -5.76 5.20
CA GLU A 303 13.10 -7.04 5.29
C GLU A 303 11.97 -7.15 4.26
N ALA A 304 11.20 -6.08 4.08
CA ALA A 304 10.12 -6.02 3.10
C ALA A 304 10.65 -6.18 1.66
N LEU A 305 11.70 -5.45 1.31
CA LEU A 305 12.34 -5.54 -0.01
C LEU A 305 12.96 -6.92 -0.27
N TRP A 306 13.57 -7.51 0.74
CA TRP A 306 14.11 -8.86 0.66
C TRP A 306 13.02 -9.92 0.43
N ASP A 307 11.87 -9.77 1.11
CA ASP A 307 10.71 -10.64 0.94
C ASP A 307 10.11 -10.52 -0.47
N LEU A 308 10.07 -9.31 -1.04
CA LEU A 308 9.65 -9.07 -2.41
C LEU A 308 10.59 -9.78 -3.41
N LYS A 309 11.90 -9.64 -3.21
CA LYS A 309 12.93 -10.30 -4.04
C LYS A 309 12.83 -11.83 -3.99
N ARG A 310 12.60 -12.41 -2.80
CA ARG A 310 12.36 -13.85 -2.63
C ARG A 310 11.13 -14.37 -3.38
N ARG A 311 10.13 -13.53 -3.57
CA ARG A 311 8.92 -13.84 -4.36
C ARG A 311 9.12 -13.69 -5.87
N GLY A 312 10.33 -13.34 -6.32
CA GLY A 312 10.65 -13.11 -7.73
C GLY A 312 10.16 -11.76 -8.26
N LEU A 313 9.81 -10.83 -7.38
CA LEU A 313 9.40 -9.47 -7.75
C LEU A 313 10.62 -8.57 -7.83
N LYS A 314 10.61 -7.68 -8.82
CA LYS A 314 11.63 -6.65 -8.98
C LYS A 314 11.20 -5.39 -8.22
N ALA A 315 12.05 -4.90 -7.32
CA ALA A 315 11.87 -3.61 -6.66
C ALA A 315 12.67 -2.53 -7.38
N ILE A 316 12.03 -1.40 -7.69
CA ILE A 316 12.67 -0.23 -8.28
C ILE A 316 12.39 1.00 -7.43
N MET A 317 13.32 1.94 -7.38
CA MET A 317 13.16 3.20 -6.66
C MET A 317 12.92 4.35 -7.63
N LEU A 318 11.90 5.15 -7.36
CA LEU A 318 11.62 6.41 -8.05
C LEU A 318 11.85 7.57 -7.09
N THR A 319 12.60 8.61 -7.49
CA THR A 319 12.88 9.75 -6.61
C THR A 319 13.21 11.02 -7.38
N GLY A 320 12.88 12.18 -6.80
CA GLY A 320 13.34 13.49 -7.28
C GLY A 320 14.76 13.84 -6.86
N ASP A 321 15.40 13.03 -6.02
CA ASP A 321 16.76 13.30 -5.55
C ASP A 321 17.82 13.16 -6.65
N LYS A 322 19.00 13.73 -6.38
CA LYS A 322 20.16 13.58 -7.26
C LYS A 322 20.60 12.12 -7.38
N SER A 323 21.06 11.74 -8.56
CA SER A 323 21.44 10.37 -8.90
C SER A 323 22.46 9.76 -7.92
N VAL A 324 23.42 10.54 -7.41
CA VAL A 324 24.43 10.06 -6.45
C VAL A 324 23.78 9.62 -5.14
N THR A 325 22.96 10.46 -4.54
CA THR A 325 22.24 10.18 -3.29
C THR A 325 21.27 9.02 -3.44
N ALA A 326 20.53 9.01 -4.57
CA ALA A 326 19.56 7.95 -4.85
C ALA A 326 20.25 6.57 -4.97
N LYS A 327 21.34 6.47 -5.71
CA LYS A 327 22.14 5.23 -5.85
C LYS A 327 22.72 4.75 -4.52
N ALA A 328 23.17 5.68 -3.67
CA ALA A 328 23.70 5.33 -2.34
C ALA A 328 22.62 4.70 -1.45
N VAL A 329 21.42 5.28 -1.41
CA VAL A 329 20.28 4.72 -0.66
C VAL A 329 19.86 3.38 -1.23
N ALA A 330 19.76 3.25 -2.56
CA ALA A 330 19.39 2.00 -3.22
C ALA A 330 20.37 0.86 -2.94
N ALA A 331 21.67 1.15 -2.94
CA ALA A 331 22.72 0.18 -2.61
C ALA A 331 22.56 -0.33 -1.16
N LYS A 332 22.26 0.55 -0.19
CA LYS A 332 22.00 0.18 1.20
C LYS A 332 20.75 -0.72 1.34
N LEU A 333 19.76 -0.52 0.47
CA LEU A 333 18.49 -1.24 0.49
C LEU A 333 18.48 -2.48 -0.41
N GLY A 334 19.53 -2.72 -1.20
CA GLY A 334 19.60 -3.82 -2.15
C GLY A 334 18.62 -3.68 -3.34
N ILE A 335 18.28 -2.44 -3.72
CA ILE A 335 17.45 -2.11 -4.89
C ILE A 335 18.36 -2.01 -6.12
N ASP A 336 18.04 -2.77 -7.18
CA ASP A 336 18.89 -2.87 -8.36
C ASP A 336 18.70 -1.70 -9.34
N ASP A 337 17.44 -1.23 -9.53
CA ASP A 337 17.10 -0.17 -10.49
C ASP A 337 16.65 1.10 -9.79
N VAL A 338 17.23 2.22 -10.19
CA VAL A 338 16.97 3.55 -9.63
C VAL A 338 16.71 4.55 -10.75
N TYR A 339 15.59 5.24 -10.65
CA TYR A 339 15.25 6.37 -11.50
C TYR A 339 15.25 7.62 -10.61
N ALA A 340 16.26 8.47 -10.82
CA ALA A 340 16.52 9.66 -10.04
C ALA A 340 16.17 10.94 -10.82
N GLU A 341 16.13 12.07 -10.12
CA GLU A 341 15.89 13.41 -10.69
C GLU A 341 14.54 13.52 -11.43
N LEU A 342 13.54 12.78 -10.94
CA LEU A 342 12.21 12.73 -11.53
C LEU A 342 11.28 13.75 -10.86
N ASP A 343 10.60 14.55 -11.66
CA ASP A 343 9.40 15.25 -11.24
C ASP A 343 8.18 14.30 -11.20
N PRO A 344 7.02 14.71 -10.66
CA PRO A 344 5.85 13.85 -10.55
C PRO A 344 5.31 13.33 -11.90
N GLU A 345 5.48 14.09 -12.99
CA GLU A 345 5.07 13.68 -14.33
C GLU A 345 6.01 12.61 -14.88
N ALA A 346 7.33 12.82 -14.75
CA ALA A 346 8.35 11.87 -15.17
C ALA A 346 8.23 10.53 -14.41
N LYS A 347 7.90 10.53 -13.12
CA LYS A 347 7.59 9.29 -12.38
C LYS A 347 6.46 8.51 -13.05
N SER A 348 5.39 9.20 -13.46
CA SER A 348 4.25 8.59 -14.15
C SER A 348 4.64 8.03 -15.52
N GLU A 349 5.57 8.68 -16.23
CA GLU A 349 6.07 8.21 -17.52
C GLU A 349 6.92 6.93 -17.39
N VAL A 350 7.79 6.87 -16.39
CA VAL A 350 8.56 5.64 -16.09
C VAL A 350 7.60 4.45 -15.87
N ILE A 351 6.51 4.64 -15.13
CA ILE A 351 5.51 3.59 -14.90
C ILE A 351 4.87 3.16 -16.22
N ARG A 352 4.47 4.10 -17.09
CA ARG A 352 3.89 3.79 -18.41
C ARG A 352 4.86 3.02 -19.30
N ASP A 353 6.14 3.38 -19.29
CA ASP A 353 7.15 2.71 -20.10
C ASP A 353 7.37 1.27 -19.64
N LEU A 354 7.35 1.02 -18.34
CA LEU A 354 7.38 -0.33 -17.80
C LEU A 354 6.13 -1.14 -18.22
N GLN A 355 4.95 -0.52 -18.16
CA GLN A 355 3.70 -1.15 -18.61
C GLN A 355 3.71 -1.45 -20.12
N ARG A 356 4.25 -0.55 -20.96
CA ARG A 356 4.43 -0.80 -22.40
C ARG A 356 5.35 -1.98 -22.69
N LYS A 357 6.33 -2.24 -21.82
CA LYS A 357 7.21 -3.42 -21.88
C LYS A 357 6.53 -4.71 -21.39
N GLY A 358 5.25 -4.64 -21.02
CA GLY A 358 4.45 -5.79 -20.56
C GLY A 358 4.52 -6.08 -19.07
N TYR A 359 5.15 -5.22 -18.27
CA TYR A 359 5.19 -5.39 -16.83
C TYR A 359 3.90 -4.93 -16.17
N LYS A 360 3.53 -5.61 -15.07
CA LYS A 360 2.48 -5.21 -14.15
C LYS A 360 3.10 -4.48 -12.97
N VAL A 361 2.87 -3.18 -12.89
CA VAL A 361 3.55 -2.27 -11.97
C VAL A 361 2.65 -1.94 -10.79
N MET A 362 3.14 -2.22 -9.58
CA MET A 362 2.63 -1.64 -8.34
C MET A 362 3.43 -0.37 -8.04
N MET A 363 2.78 0.75 -7.78
CA MET A 363 3.42 1.95 -7.25
C MET A 363 3.07 2.09 -5.77
N VAL A 364 4.09 2.32 -4.94
CA VAL A 364 3.96 2.59 -3.50
C VAL A 364 4.49 3.99 -3.23
N GLY A 365 3.68 4.85 -2.65
CA GLY A 365 4.01 6.25 -2.39
C GLY A 365 3.24 6.85 -1.22
N ASP A 366 3.52 8.13 -0.89
CA ASP A 366 2.90 8.84 0.23
C ASP A 366 1.46 9.34 -0.04
N GLY A 367 0.97 9.19 -1.28
CA GLY A 367 -0.39 9.57 -1.67
C GLY A 367 -0.60 11.05 -1.99
N VAL A 368 0.32 11.92 -1.62
CA VAL A 368 0.23 13.38 -1.85
C VAL A 368 1.00 13.77 -3.10
N ASN A 369 2.32 13.56 -3.07
CA ASN A 369 3.21 13.91 -4.20
C ASN A 369 3.15 12.90 -5.32
N ASP A 370 2.81 11.66 -5.00
CA ASP A 370 2.80 10.53 -5.93
C ASP A 370 1.42 10.21 -6.50
N ALA A 371 0.39 11.02 -6.21
CA ALA A 371 -0.97 10.79 -6.68
C ALA A 371 -1.09 10.53 -8.20
N PRO A 372 -0.38 11.25 -9.10
CA PRO A 372 -0.38 10.95 -10.52
C PRO A 372 0.19 9.57 -10.83
N SER A 373 1.29 9.19 -10.18
CA SER A 373 1.98 7.90 -10.37
C SER A 373 1.18 6.74 -9.82
N LEU A 374 0.57 6.90 -8.62
CA LEU A 374 -0.31 5.91 -8.01
C LEU A 374 -1.52 5.61 -8.90
N SER A 375 -2.14 6.64 -9.48
CA SER A 375 -3.30 6.48 -10.37
C SER A 375 -2.98 5.85 -11.71
N LYS A 376 -1.73 5.94 -12.19
CA LYS A 376 -1.27 5.39 -13.48
C LYS A 376 -0.78 3.96 -13.38
N ALA A 377 -0.31 3.53 -12.23
CA ALA A 377 0.12 2.16 -12.00
C ALA A 377 -1.02 1.14 -12.19
N ASP A 378 -0.68 -0.13 -12.46
CA ASP A 378 -1.68 -1.21 -12.45
C ASP A 378 -2.29 -1.36 -11.05
N LEU A 379 -1.51 -1.07 -10.01
CA LEU A 379 -1.95 -1.02 -8.63
C LEU A 379 -1.25 0.11 -7.88
N GLY A 380 -2.00 1.11 -7.46
CA GLY A 380 -1.50 2.18 -6.58
C GLY A 380 -1.70 1.82 -5.11
N VAL A 381 -0.63 1.89 -4.32
CA VAL A 381 -0.65 1.68 -2.87
C VAL A 381 -0.19 2.95 -2.17
N ALA A 382 -1.10 3.62 -1.47
CA ALA A 382 -0.79 4.81 -0.68
C ALA A 382 -0.39 4.41 0.75
N MET A 383 0.67 5.03 1.26
CA MET A 383 1.09 4.87 2.66
C MET A 383 0.43 5.98 3.48
N GLY A 384 -0.69 5.65 4.14
CA GLY A 384 -1.46 6.60 4.92
C GLY A 384 -0.78 6.99 6.23
N THR A 385 -1.06 8.19 6.71
CA THR A 385 -0.65 8.67 8.04
C THR A 385 -1.78 8.54 9.08
N GLY A 386 -2.80 7.74 8.79
CA GLY A 386 -3.93 7.46 9.68
C GLY A 386 -4.99 8.59 9.74
N ALA A 387 -4.60 9.85 9.48
CA ALA A 387 -5.49 10.99 9.67
C ALA A 387 -6.48 11.24 8.53
N ASP A 388 -6.18 10.90 7.28
CA ASP A 388 -7.02 11.21 6.11
C ASP A 388 -7.06 10.09 5.05
N VAL A 389 -7.30 8.87 5.51
CA VAL A 389 -7.42 7.65 4.66
C VAL A 389 -8.38 7.86 3.45
N SER A 390 -9.39 8.73 3.59
CA SER A 390 -10.36 8.98 2.51
C SER A 390 -9.85 9.90 1.40
N LYS A 391 -8.81 10.71 1.66
CA LYS A 391 -8.24 11.66 0.71
C LYS A 391 -7.04 11.12 -0.05
N GLU A 392 -6.47 10.02 0.42
CA GLU A 392 -5.28 9.44 -0.18
C GLU A 392 -5.56 8.91 -1.58
N ALA A 393 -4.67 9.19 -2.52
CA ALA A 393 -4.71 8.61 -3.85
C ALA A 393 -4.18 7.18 -3.79
N GLY A 394 -4.92 6.21 -4.35
CA GLY A 394 -4.48 4.82 -4.43
C GLY A 394 -5.65 3.83 -4.43
N ASP A 395 -5.42 2.68 -5.00
CA ASP A 395 -6.35 1.55 -5.01
C ASP A 395 -6.36 0.81 -3.67
N VAL A 396 -5.22 0.83 -2.98
CA VAL A 396 -4.99 0.25 -1.66
C VAL A 396 -4.34 1.30 -0.76
N ILE A 397 -4.76 1.34 0.49
CA ILE A 397 -4.22 2.26 1.50
C ILE A 397 -3.68 1.44 2.66
N LEU A 398 -2.44 1.70 3.04
CA LEU A 398 -1.86 1.20 4.28
C LEU A 398 -2.17 2.21 5.38
N VAL A 399 -2.91 1.79 6.41
CA VAL A 399 -3.32 2.68 7.53
C VAL A 399 -2.09 3.20 8.29
N GLN A 400 -1.09 2.36 8.41
CA GLN A 400 0.23 2.74 8.92
C GLN A 400 1.24 2.67 7.78
N PRO A 401 2.21 3.60 7.73
CA PRO A 401 3.24 3.63 6.71
C PRO A 401 4.32 2.56 6.97
N ASP A 402 3.93 1.28 6.88
CA ASP A 402 4.78 0.11 7.06
C ASP A 402 4.89 -0.70 5.76
N LEU A 403 6.08 -0.73 5.18
CA LEU A 403 6.32 -1.42 3.91
C LEU A 403 6.18 -2.95 4.04
N LYS A 404 6.29 -3.53 5.25
CA LYS A 404 6.05 -4.97 5.50
C LYS A 404 4.62 -5.39 5.14
N LYS A 405 3.68 -4.45 5.09
CA LYS A 405 2.30 -4.72 4.65
C LYS A 405 2.20 -5.05 3.15
N ILE A 406 3.19 -4.68 2.32
CA ILE A 406 3.19 -5.02 0.88
C ILE A 406 3.33 -6.52 0.64
N PRO A 407 4.33 -7.25 1.18
CA PRO A 407 4.36 -8.71 1.10
C PRO A 407 3.10 -9.39 1.64
N ILE A 408 2.49 -8.83 2.71
CA ILE A 408 1.24 -9.34 3.28
C ILE A 408 0.08 -9.17 2.29
N LEU A 409 -0.07 -7.98 1.68
CA LEU A 409 -1.07 -7.71 0.63
C LEU A 409 -0.96 -8.71 -0.52
N LEU A 410 0.25 -8.95 -1.02
CA LEU A 410 0.53 -9.90 -2.10
C LEU A 410 0.18 -11.34 -1.70
N SER A 411 0.43 -11.71 -0.44
CA SER A 411 0.06 -13.02 0.11
C SER A 411 -1.46 -13.20 0.16
N ILE A 412 -2.18 -12.16 0.60
CA ILE A 412 -3.65 -12.13 0.65
C ILE A 412 -4.20 -12.27 -0.77
N ALA A 413 -3.71 -11.46 -1.71
CA ALA A 413 -4.14 -11.47 -3.11
C ALA A 413 -3.97 -12.86 -3.75
N SER A 414 -2.79 -13.48 -3.61
CA SER A 414 -2.50 -14.82 -4.10
C SER A 414 -3.41 -15.88 -3.47
N LYS A 415 -3.67 -15.78 -2.15
CA LYS A 415 -4.53 -16.72 -1.43
C LYS A 415 -5.98 -16.59 -1.86
N VAL A 416 -6.48 -15.35 -2.04
CA VAL A 416 -7.82 -15.07 -2.57
C VAL A 416 -7.98 -15.64 -3.97
N ARG A 417 -7.04 -15.35 -4.88
CA ARG A 417 -7.04 -15.89 -6.24
C ARG A 417 -7.09 -17.42 -6.25
N ARG A 418 -6.23 -18.08 -5.47
CA ARG A 418 -6.22 -19.53 -5.36
C ARG A 418 -7.55 -20.08 -4.81
N ARG A 419 -8.16 -19.37 -3.85
CA ARG A 419 -9.45 -19.76 -3.28
C ARG A 419 -10.57 -19.62 -4.30
N ILE A 420 -10.58 -18.56 -5.12
CA ILE A 420 -11.55 -18.39 -6.19
C ILE A 420 -11.45 -19.56 -7.18
N TYR A 421 -10.24 -19.93 -7.66
CA TYR A 421 -10.07 -21.05 -8.56
C TYR A 421 -10.53 -22.38 -7.94
N PHE A 422 -10.23 -22.61 -6.66
CA PHE A 422 -10.69 -23.78 -5.94
C PHE A 422 -12.22 -23.85 -5.86
N ASN A 423 -12.86 -22.73 -5.52
CA ASN A 423 -14.32 -22.65 -5.45
C ASN A 423 -14.96 -22.86 -6.83
N LEU A 424 -14.39 -22.27 -7.88
CA LEU A 424 -14.86 -22.47 -9.26
C LEU A 424 -14.71 -23.92 -9.70
N PHE A 425 -13.57 -24.54 -9.44
CA PHE A 425 -13.36 -25.94 -9.75
C PHE A 425 -14.44 -26.82 -9.13
N TRP A 426 -14.70 -26.70 -7.84
CA TRP A 426 -15.73 -27.50 -7.18
C TRP A 426 -17.14 -27.19 -7.66
N ALA A 427 -17.46 -25.91 -7.90
CA ALA A 427 -18.76 -25.50 -8.45
C ALA A 427 -19.06 -26.16 -9.81
N PHE A 428 -18.04 -26.36 -10.67
CA PHE A 428 -18.19 -27.06 -11.94
C PHE A 428 -18.11 -28.57 -11.79
N ALA A 429 -17.22 -29.09 -10.94
CA ALA A 429 -17.03 -30.53 -10.78
C ALA A 429 -18.30 -31.27 -10.37
N TYR A 430 -19.07 -30.68 -9.44
CA TYR A 430 -20.37 -31.25 -9.08
C TYR A 430 -21.30 -31.39 -10.28
N ASN A 431 -21.39 -30.37 -11.13
CA ASN A 431 -22.27 -30.39 -12.29
C ASN A 431 -21.81 -31.40 -13.35
N VAL A 432 -20.49 -31.42 -13.64
CA VAL A 432 -19.91 -32.38 -14.62
C VAL A 432 -20.15 -33.83 -14.23
N ILE A 433 -20.10 -34.15 -12.93
CA ILE A 433 -20.32 -35.52 -12.42
C ILE A 433 -21.81 -35.84 -12.36
N LEU A 434 -22.65 -34.93 -11.88
CA LEU A 434 -24.03 -35.21 -11.61
C LEU A 434 -24.96 -35.10 -12.83
N VAL A 435 -24.64 -34.30 -13.85
CA VAL A 435 -25.44 -34.15 -15.05
C VAL A 435 -25.61 -35.46 -15.82
N PRO A 436 -24.56 -36.27 -16.11
CA PRO A 436 -24.71 -37.61 -16.71
C PRO A 436 -25.58 -38.54 -15.87
N ILE A 437 -25.42 -38.52 -14.54
CA ILE A 437 -26.18 -39.40 -13.62
C ILE A 437 -27.66 -38.96 -13.64
N ALA A 438 -27.93 -37.65 -13.63
CA ALA A 438 -29.29 -37.10 -13.75
C ALA A 438 -29.93 -37.42 -15.10
N ALA A 439 -29.13 -37.44 -16.18
CA ALA A 439 -29.56 -37.86 -17.51
C ALA A 439 -29.85 -39.38 -17.61
N GLY A 440 -29.59 -40.13 -16.56
CA GLY A 440 -29.91 -41.55 -16.50
C GLY A 440 -28.78 -42.48 -16.97
N ALA A 441 -27.53 -42.02 -17.09
CA ALA A 441 -26.38 -42.83 -17.54
C ALA A 441 -26.11 -44.09 -16.64
N LEU A 442 -26.46 -44.00 -15.35
CA LEU A 442 -26.31 -45.09 -14.40
C LEU A 442 -27.61 -45.93 -14.16
N THR A 443 -28.67 -45.63 -14.88
CA THR A 443 -29.94 -46.37 -14.79
C THR A 443 -29.76 -47.89 -15.05
N PRO A 444 -28.88 -48.36 -15.97
CA PRO A 444 -28.65 -49.77 -16.17
C PRO A 444 -28.07 -50.47 -14.92
N LEU A 445 -27.43 -49.71 -14.02
CA LEU A 445 -26.91 -50.20 -12.74
C LEU A 445 -27.88 -50.03 -11.58
N GLY A 446 -29.13 -49.64 -11.86
CA GLY A 446 -30.14 -49.38 -10.85
C GLY A 446 -30.01 -48.04 -10.11
N ILE A 447 -29.06 -47.20 -10.52
CA ILE A 447 -28.80 -45.90 -9.88
C ILE A 447 -29.53 -44.81 -10.67
N THR A 448 -30.51 -44.13 -10.03
CA THR A 448 -31.22 -42.98 -10.61
C THR A 448 -31.17 -41.81 -9.65
N LEU A 449 -30.86 -40.64 -10.18
CA LEU A 449 -30.83 -39.40 -9.41
C LEU A 449 -32.23 -38.75 -9.47
N ARG A 450 -32.95 -38.77 -8.34
CA ARG A 450 -34.24 -38.10 -8.21
C ARG A 450 -34.04 -36.58 -8.06
N PRO A 451 -35.03 -35.76 -8.45
CA PRO A 451 -34.96 -34.29 -8.30
C PRO A 451 -34.60 -33.81 -6.90
N GLU A 452 -35.12 -34.50 -5.84
CA GLU A 452 -34.82 -34.13 -4.45
C GLU A 452 -33.37 -34.38 -4.08
N MET A 453 -32.75 -35.45 -4.60
CA MET A 453 -31.34 -35.76 -4.40
C MET A 453 -30.45 -34.77 -5.18
N ALA A 454 -30.89 -34.36 -6.36
CA ALA A 454 -30.27 -33.34 -7.17
C ALA A 454 -30.23 -31.99 -6.43
N ALA A 455 -31.35 -31.58 -5.85
CA ALA A 455 -31.45 -30.34 -5.06
C ALA A 455 -30.55 -30.41 -3.79
N ALA A 456 -30.52 -31.55 -3.10
CA ALA A 456 -29.62 -31.73 -1.94
C ALA A 456 -28.14 -31.64 -2.30
N ALA A 457 -27.72 -32.23 -3.43
CA ALA A 457 -26.34 -32.15 -3.93
C ALA A 457 -25.95 -30.72 -4.28
N MET A 458 -26.88 -29.92 -4.84
CA MET A 458 -26.65 -28.50 -5.14
C MET A 458 -26.50 -27.66 -3.87
N ALA A 459 -27.34 -27.91 -2.84
CA ALA A 459 -27.19 -27.27 -1.55
C ALA A 459 -25.81 -27.57 -0.93
N LEU A 460 -25.34 -28.81 -1.02
CA LEU A 460 -24.04 -29.24 -0.52
C LEU A 460 -22.89 -28.52 -1.25
N SER A 461 -23.00 -28.33 -2.57
CA SER A 461 -22.05 -27.57 -3.37
C SER A 461 -21.92 -26.13 -2.86
N SER A 462 -23.04 -25.43 -2.63
CA SER A 462 -23.07 -24.06 -2.11
C SER A 462 -22.47 -23.97 -0.70
N ILE A 463 -22.75 -24.95 0.17
CA ILE A 463 -22.16 -25.05 1.50
C ILE A 463 -20.64 -25.21 1.41
N THR A 464 -20.15 -26.10 0.53
CA THR A 464 -18.72 -26.33 0.32
C THR A 464 -17.98 -25.04 -0.06
N VAL A 465 -18.50 -24.28 -1.02
CA VAL A 465 -17.92 -23.01 -1.47
C VAL A 465 -17.92 -21.97 -0.34
N THR A 466 -19.04 -21.89 0.41
CA THR A 466 -19.15 -20.94 1.52
C THR A 466 -18.19 -21.26 2.66
N LEU A 467 -18.12 -22.55 3.09
CA LEU A 467 -17.20 -22.99 4.13
C LEU A 467 -15.73 -22.81 3.70
N SER A 468 -15.41 -23.09 2.44
CA SER A 468 -14.10 -22.84 1.86
C SER A 468 -13.70 -21.36 1.99
N SER A 469 -14.60 -20.45 1.68
CA SER A 469 -14.37 -19.00 1.80
C SER A 469 -14.31 -18.54 3.27
N TYR A 470 -15.11 -19.14 4.14
CA TYR A 470 -15.06 -18.88 5.58
C TYR A 470 -13.71 -19.30 6.21
N GLN A 471 -13.12 -20.40 5.77
CA GLN A 471 -11.75 -20.76 6.21
C GLN A 471 -10.73 -19.69 5.84
N LEU A 472 -10.88 -19.04 4.67
CA LEU A 472 -10.02 -17.92 4.29
C LEU A 472 -10.17 -16.74 5.26
N SER A 473 -11.38 -16.42 5.71
CA SER A 473 -11.60 -15.31 6.64
C SER A 473 -10.92 -15.49 8.01
N ARG A 474 -10.63 -16.73 8.41
CA ARG A 474 -9.89 -17.05 9.65
C ARG A 474 -8.38 -17.15 9.48
N TRP A 475 -7.91 -17.06 8.25
CA TRP A 475 -6.48 -17.12 7.98
C TRP A 475 -5.79 -15.83 8.42
N ASN A 476 -4.64 -15.98 9.10
CA ASN A 476 -3.76 -14.88 9.51
C ASN A 476 -2.47 -14.94 8.67
N PRO A 477 -2.25 -13.97 7.74
CA PRO A 477 -0.99 -13.88 7.02
C PRO A 477 0.12 -13.46 7.98
N ARG A 478 1.23 -14.16 7.91
CA ARG A 478 2.46 -13.85 8.64
C ARG A 478 3.50 -13.34 7.68
#